data_c9f7025c34d50de64a5040a4f31ce28e
#
_entry.id   c9f7025c34d50de64a5040a4f31ce28e
#
_cell.length_a   1.000
_cell.length_b   1.000
_cell.length_c   1.000
_cell.angle_alpha   90.00
_cell.angle_beta   90.00
_cell.angle_gamma   90.00
#
_symmetry.space_group_name_H-M   'P 1'
#
loop_
_entity.id
_entity.type
_entity.pdbx_description
1 polymer ?
#
loop_
_entity_poly.entity_id
_entity_poly.type
_entity_poly.pdbx_seq_one_letter_code
_entity_poly.pdbx_strand_id
1 'polypeptide(L)'
;MYKWMKKIHMYAGLFSFTALSVWGATGIVAVFLPAPGEWQPPGISRRVEFPFEAPGNLDDKNLAKAIYDAAHLPMSGGYYNIHRDDTGNLSFIAFAVNGPRDLTYVESQRRVRIDFRDASLADFISTMHTGHSHRGQPELVSRLWGYYNEFSTWAFFFMVISGLYMWLATRPTMRWALLLAGATTAVTLTLWVTTR
;
A
#
# COMPACT_ATOMS: atom_id res chain seq x y z
N MET A 1 7.54 -14.57 34.33
CA MET A 1 7.44 -14.56 32.84
C MET A 1 6.04 -14.22 32.33
N TYR A 2 4.96 -14.91 32.75
CA TYR A 2 3.57 -14.65 32.30
C TYR A 2 3.10 -13.18 32.49
N LYS A 3 3.34 -12.56 33.66
CA LYS A 3 2.95 -11.16 33.92
C LYS A 3 3.59 -10.16 32.94
N TRP A 4 4.84 -10.37 32.57
CA TRP A 4 5.55 -9.54 31.59
C TRP A 4 5.00 -9.78 30.17
N MET A 5 4.79 -11.03 29.80
CA MET A 5 4.20 -11.38 28.51
C MET A 5 2.83 -10.73 28.31
N LYS A 6 1.97 -10.75 29.36
CA LYS A 6 0.67 -10.07 29.33
C LYS A 6 0.79 -8.57 29.10
N LYS A 7 1.76 -7.90 29.77
CA LYS A 7 1.97 -6.46 29.59
C LYS A 7 2.43 -6.14 28.15
N ILE A 8 3.43 -6.87 27.65
CA ILE A 8 3.96 -6.65 26.30
C ILE A 8 2.88 -6.93 25.26
N HIS A 9 2.13 -8.01 25.38
CA HIS A 9 0.99 -8.33 24.53
C HIS A 9 -0.06 -7.20 24.50
N MET A 10 -0.42 -6.68 25.66
CA MET A 10 -1.38 -5.57 25.78
C MET A 10 -0.86 -4.29 25.09
N TYR A 11 0.42 -3.92 25.30
CA TYR A 11 0.99 -2.73 24.67
C TYR A 11 1.16 -2.90 23.16
N ALA A 12 1.59 -4.07 22.70
CA ALA A 12 1.67 -4.38 21.27
C ALA A 12 0.28 -4.30 20.62
N GLY A 13 -0.76 -4.84 21.28
CA GLY A 13 -2.13 -4.76 20.82
C GLY A 13 -2.66 -3.33 20.73
N LEU A 14 -2.42 -2.53 21.78
CA LEU A 14 -2.84 -1.14 21.80
C LEU A 14 -2.16 -0.30 20.72
N PHE A 15 -0.85 -0.51 20.53
CA PHE A 15 -0.10 0.18 19.47
C PHE A 15 -0.60 -0.19 18.07
N SER A 16 -0.89 -1.47 17.83
CA SER A 16 -1.34 -1.97 16.53
C SER A 16 -2.84 -1.78 16.29
N PHE A 17 -3.60 -1.34 17.30
CA PHE A 17 -5.06 -1.29 17.23
C PHE A 17 -5.59 -0.51 16.02
N THR A 18 -5.01 0.66 15.75
CA THR A 18 -5.42 1.50 14.61
C THR A 18 -5.13 0.79 13.28
N ALA A 19 -3.93 0.22 13.10
CA ALA A 19 -3.59 -0.51 11.89
C ALA A 19 -4.51 -1.73 11.69
N LEU A 20 -4.76 -2.50 12.74
CA LEU A 20 -5.65 -3.67 12.67
C LEU A 20 -7.10 -3.27 12.35
N SER A 21 -7.58 -2.15 12.90
CA SER A 21 -8.91 -1.62 12.59
C SER A 21 -9.00 -1.19 11.12
N VAL A 22 -8.00 -0.49 10.60
CA VAL A 22 -7.93 -0.12 9.19
C VAL A 22 -7.87 -1.37 8.31
N TRP A 23 -7.00 -2.34 8.61
CA TRP A 23 -6.90 -3.57 7.83
C TRP A 23 -8.18 -4.42 7.87
N GLY A 24 -8.83 -4.51 9.03
CA GLY A 24 -10.12 -5.20 9.16
C GLY A 24 -11.20 -4.53 8.32
N ALA A 25 -11.33 -3.21 8.41
CA ALA A 25 -12.30 -2.46 7.63
C ALA A 25 -12.01 -2.56 6.12
N THR A 26 -10.74 -2.45 5.70
CA THR A 26 -10.36 -2.57 4.29
C THR A 26 -10.55 -3.98 3.76
N GLY A 27 -10.31 -5.01 4.57
CA GLY A 27 -10.60 -6.40 4.21
C GLY A 27 -12.10 -6.61 3.94
N ILE A 28 -12.97 -6.05 4.76
CA ILE A 28 -14.43 -6.08 4.53
C ILE A 28 -14.77 -5.36 3.21
N VAL A 29 -14.25 -4.16 3.00
CA VAL A 29 -14.49 -3.39 1.76
C VAL A 29 -14.00 -4.16 0.54
N ALA A 30 -12.80 -4.75 0.60
CA ALA A 30 -12.22 -5.50 -0.51
C ALA A 30 -13.07 -6.70 -0.96
N VAL A 31 -13.84 -7.31 -0.07
CA VAL A 31 -14.78 -8.41 -0.41
C VAL A 31 -15.90 -7.93 -1.34
N PHE A 32 -16.27 -6.66 -1.25
CA PHE A 32 -17.38 -6.07 -2.03
C PHE A 32 -16.89 -5.24 -3.22
N LEU A 33 -15.57 -5.14 -3.43
CA LEU A 33 -15.02 -4.44 -4.59
C LEU A 33 -15.17 -5.32 -5.85
N PRO A 34 -15.28 -4.68 -7.05
CA PRO A 34 -15.27 -5.40 -8.32
C PRO A 34 -14.00 -6.25 -8.46
N ALA A 35 -14.11 -7.38 -9.15
CA ALA A 35 -12.96 -8.23 -9.43
C ALA A 35 -11.88 -7.47 -10.24
N PRO A 36 -10.58 -7.82 -10.07
CA PRO A 36 -9.53 -7.28 -10.91
C PRO A 36 -9.86 -7.50 -12.39
N GLY A 37 -9.90 -6.42 -13.18
CA GLY A 37 -10.30 -6.44 -14.59
C GLY A 37 -11.65 -5.76 -14.87
N GLU A 38 -12.52 -5.64 -13.89
CA GLU A 38 -13.72 -4.79 -13.94
C GLU A 38 -13.43 -3.35 -13.47
N TRP A 39 -12.24 -3.16 -12.88
CA TRP A 39 -11.84 -1.84 -12.39
C TRP A 39 -11.50 -0.90 -13.55
N GLN A 40 -12.28 0.15 -13.68
CA GLN A 40 -11.97 1.24 -14.57
C GLN A 40 -11.19 2.32 -13.81
N PRO A 41 -10.04 2.77 -14.35
CA PRO A 41 -9.31 3.85 -13.69
C PRO A 41 -10.20 5.09 -13.58
N PRO A 42 -10.20 5.79 -12.44
CA PRO A 42 -10.99 6.99 -12.28
C PRO A 42 -10.66 8.01 -13.38
N GLY A 43 -11.66 8.77 -13.78
CA GLY A 43 -11.48 9.86 -14.73
C GLY A 43 -10.48 10.90 -14.23
N ILE A 44 -9.97 11.72 -15.14
CA ILE A 44 -9.09 12.83 -14.76
C ILE A 44 -9.91 13.84 -13.95
N SER A 45 -9.52 14.05 -12.68
CA SER A 45 -10.19 14.98 -11.78
C SER A 45 -9.62 16.40 -11.90
N ARG A 46 -8.32 16.49 -12.16
CA ARG A 46 -7.60 17.75 -12.27
C ARG A 46 -6.41 17.61 -13.22
N ARG A 47 -6.11 18.67 -13.95
CA ARG A 47 -4.92 18.79 -14.78
C ARG A 47 -4.09 19.99 -14.34
N VAL A 48 -2.79 19.81 -14.24
CA VAL A 48 -1.82 20.87 -13.96
C VAL A 48 -0.72 20.82 -15.00
N GLU A 49 -0.29 21.98 -15.46
CA GLU A 49 0.85 22.10 -16.37
C GLU A 49 1.85 23.10 -15.81
N PHE A 50 3.14 22.79 -15.98
CA PHE A 50 4.21 23.71 -15.61
C PHE A 50 5.33 23.67 -16.66
N PRO A 51 6.07 24.78 -16.84
CA PRO A 51 7.21 24.81 -17.74
C PRO A 51 8.35 23.96 -17.15
N PHE A 52 9.00 23.17 -18.00
CA PHE A 52 10.13 22.35 -17.62
C PHE A 52 11.14 22.28 -18.76
N GLU A 53 12.37 22.66 -18.49
CA GLU A 53 13.47 22.51 -19.43
C GLU A 53 14.29 21.27 -19.03
N ALA A 54 14.36 20.30 -19.95
CA ALA A 54 15.13 19.09 -19.73
C ALA A 54 16.62 19.43 -19.61
N PRO A 55 17.29 19.03 -18.52
CA PRO A 55 18.72 19.30 -18.36
C PRO A 55 19.54 18.39 -19.30
N GLY A 56 20.05 18.93 -20.39
CA GLY A 56 20.93 18.25 -21.33
C GLY A 56 20.31 17.04 -22.02
N ASN A 57 21.16 16.16 -22.58
CA ASN A 57 20.73 14.91 -23.22
C ASN A 57 20.64 13.81 -22.16
N LEU A 58 19.49 13.70 -21.52
CA LEU A 58 19.18 12.64 -20.56
C LEU A 58 18.51 11.47 -21.28
N ASP A 59 18.80 10.26 -20.81
CA ASP A 59 17.98 9.09 -21.16
C ASP A 59 16.59 9.19 -20.52
N ASP A 60 15.63 8.44 -21.03
CA ASP A 60 14.22 8.52 -20.61
C ASP A 60 14.04 8.30 -19.11
N LYS A 61 14.84 7.43 -18.50
CA LYS A 61 14.78 7.15 -17.06
C LYS A 61 15.26 8.32 -16.21
N ASN A 62 16.36 8.95 -16.61
CA ASN A 62 16.91 10.11 -15.90
C ASN A 62 16.06 11.35 -16.15
N LEU A 63 15.48 11.48 -17.34
CA LEU A 63 14.52 12.55 -17.64
C LEU A 63 13.24 12.39 -16.81
N ALA A 64 12.66 11.19 -16.74
CA ALA A 64 11.51 10.90 -15.88
C ALA A 64 11.81 11.21 -14.41
N LYS A 65 13.01 10.87 -13.94
CA LYS A 65 13.45 11.21 -12.58
C LYS A 65 13.49 12.72 -12.36
N ALA A 66 14.11 13.47 -13.27
CA ALA A 66 14.21 14.93 -13.16
C ALA A 66 12.82 15.60 -13.15
N ILE A 67 11.91 15.13 -14.00
CA ILE A 67 10.52 15.61 -14.04
C ILE A 67 9.79 15.28 -12.72
N TYR A 68 9.93 14.05 -12.24
CA TYR A 68 9.30 13.62 -11.00
C TYR A 68 9.78 14.45 -9.80
N ASP A 69 11.08 14.70 -9.71
CA ASP A 69 11.67 15.53 -8.65
C ASP A 69 11.19 16.98 -8.74
N ALA A 70 11.05 17.54 -9.96
CA ALA A 70 10.55 18.90 -10.19
C ALA A 70 9.04 19.04 -9.93
N ALA A 71 8.26 17.98 -10.09
CA ALA A 71 6.82 18.00 -9.91
C ALA A 71 6.37 18.15 -8.44
N HIS A 72 7.24 17.88 -7.47
CA HIS A 72 6.95 17.96 -6.03
C HIS A 72 5.60 17.37 -5.63
N LEU A 73 5.31 16.17 -6.13
CA LEU A 73 4.00 15.52 -5.92
C LEU A 73 3.82 15.08 -4.46
N PRO A 74 2.76 15.54 -3.78
CA PRO A 74 2.51 15.16 -2.41
C PRO A 74 2.12 13.69 -2.29
N MET A 75 2.58 13.03 -1.23
CA MET A 75 2.28 11.64 -0.88
C MET A 75 2.58 10.64 -2.01
N SER A 76 3.58 10.92 -2.83
CA SER A 76 3.99 10.04 -3.93
C SER A 76 4.98 8.98 -3.47
N GLY A 77 4.86 7.77 -4.03
CA GLY A 77 5.68 6.61 -3.68
C GLY A 77 6.65 6.16 -4.76
N GLY A 78 6.93 6.98 -5.76
CA GLY A 78 7.76 6.64 -6.90
C GLY A 78 6.99 6.64 -8.22
N TYR A 79 7.64 6.20 -9.30
CA TYR A 79 7.07 6.20 -10.64
C TYR A 79 7.41 4.93 -11.41
N TYR A 80 6.61 4.62 -12.45
CA TYR A 80 6.74 3.42 -13.27
C TYR A 80 6.13 3.64 -14.66
N ASN A 81 6.22 2.64 -15.55
CA ASN A 81 5.71 2.68 -16.93
C ASN A 81 6.25 3.87 -17.75
N ILE A 82 7.58 4.05 -17.71
CA ILE A 82 8.23 5.07 -18.51
C ILE A 82 8.18 4.62 -19.97
N HIS A 83 7.58 5.41 -20.83
CA HIS A 83 7.55 5.16 -22.27
C HIS A 83 7.51 6.48 -23.04
N ARG A 84 8.02 6.45 -24.26
CA ARG A 84 7.94 7.57 -25.19
C ARG A 84 6.93 7.24 -26.30
N ASP A 85 6.06 8.17 -26.60
CA ASP A 85 5.08 8.02 -27.67
C ASP A 85 5.71 8.33 -29.05
N ASP A 86 4.95 8.05 -30.13
CA ASP A 86 5.39 8.29 -31.52
C ASP A 86 5.63 9.78 -31.83
N THR A 87 5.14 10.67 -30.99
CA THR A 87 5.33 12.13 -31.12
C THR A 87 6.54 12.65 -30.33
N GLY A 88 7.27 11.76 -29.66
CA GLY A 88 8.45 12.05 -28.87
C GLY A 88 8.16 12.48 -27.43
N ASN A 89 6.90 12.51 -26.99
CA ASN A 89 6.57 12.87 -25.61
C ASN A 89 6.91 11.71 -24.67
N LEU A 90 7.49 12.05 -23.52
CA LEU A 90 7.78 11.07 -22.46
C LEU A 90 6.61 11.01 -21.48
N SER A 91 6.06 9.81 -21.30
CA SER A 91 4.97 9.56 -20.36
C SER A 91 5.36 8.52 -19.30
N PHE A 92 4.91 8.73 -18.07
CA PHE A 92 5.06 7.80 -16.97
C PHE A 92 3.99 8.04 -15.90
N ILE A 93 3.81 7.07 -15.02
CA ILE A 93 2.81 7.13 -13.95
C ILE A 93 3.52 7.26 -12.61
N ALA A 94 3.20 8.29 -11.83
CA ALA A 94 3.61 8.40 -10.44
C ALA A 94 2.58 7.73 -9.54
N PHE A 95 3.06 6.86 -8.64
CA PHE A 95 2.20 6.25 -7.64
C PHE A 95 1.91 7.26 -6.53
N ALA A 96 0.64 7.41 -6.18
CA ALA A 96 0.24 8.17 -5.00
C ALA A 96 -0.90 7.45 -4.28
N VAL A 97 -0.97 7.59 -2.97
CA VAL A 97 -1.99 6.92 -2.15
C VAL A 97 -3.41 7.36 -2.54
N ASN A 98 -3.55 8.63 -2.95
CA ASN A 98 -4.83 9.19 -3.40
C ASN A 98 -5.10 8.99 -4.91
N GLY A 99 -4.53 7.95 -5.49
CA GLY A 99 -4.69 7.63 -6.90
C GLY A 99 -3.48 7.97 -7.77
N PRO A 100 -3.39 7.41 -8.99
CA PRO A 100 -2.26 7.63 -9.89
C PRO A 100 -2.21 9.07 -10.42
N ARG A 101 -1.00 9.48 -10.79
CA ARG A 101 -0.70 10.74 -11.46
C ARG A 101 -0.05 10.39 -12.79
N ASP A 102 -0.70 10.72 -13.90
CA ASP A 102 -0.13 10.53 -15.24
C ASP A 102 0.69 11.78 -15.57
N LEU A 103 2.00 11.61 -15.72
CA LEU A 103 2.89 12.70 -16.12
C LEU A 103 3.27 12.53 -17.58
N THR A 104 3.14 13.60 -18.34
CA THR A 104 3.54 13.66 -19.74
C THR A 104 4.41 14.88 -19.99
N TYR A 105 5.64 14.66 -20.43
CA TYR A 105 6.51 15.74 -20.89
C TYR A 105 6.29 15.95 -22.38
N VAL A 106 5.74 17.10 -22.73
CA VAL A 106 5.53 17.52 -24.12
C VAL A 106 6.78 18.28 -24.56
N GLU A 107 7.69 17.56 -25.25
CA GLU A 107 9.01 18.08 -25.61
C GLU A 107 8.92 19.33 -26.49
N SER A 108 8.01 19.35 -27.46
CA SER A 108 7.78 20.49 -28.35
C SER A 108 7.36 21.78 -27.64
N GLN A 109 6.71 21.66 -26.51
CA GLN A 109 6.21 22.79 -25.70
C GLN A 109 7.09 23.07 -24.48
N ARG A 110 8.07 22.23 -24.18
CA ARG A 110 8.89 22.28 -22.96
C ARG A 110 8.04 22.38 -21.69
N ARG A 111 6.97 21.56 -21.64
CA ARG A 111 6.00 21.55 -20.55
C ARG A 111 5.77 20.16 -20.04
N VAL A 112 5.61 20.05 -18.74
CA VAL A 112 5.10 18.84 -18.10
C VAL A 112 3.61 19.03 -17.81
N ARG A 113 2.82 18.05 -18.23
CA ARG A 113 1.41 17.91 -17.90
C ARG A 113 1.25 16.83 -16.86
N ILE A 114 0.48 17.12 -15.82
CA ILE A 114 0.12 16.15 -14.77
C ILE A 114 -1.39 16.00 -14.75
N ASP A 115 -1.87 14.82 -15.05
CA ASP A 115 -3.27 14.44 -14.95
C ASP A 115 -3.49 13.68 -13.63
N PHE A 116 -4.27 14.26 -12.75
CA PHE A 116 -4.62 13.68 -11.46
C PHE A 116 -5.86 12.80 -11.62
N ARG A 117 -5.80 11.58 -11.09
CA ARG A 117 -6.91 10.65 -11.04
C ARG A 117 -7.17 10.31 -9.56
N ASP A 118 -8.13 11.01 -8.96
CA ASP A 118 -8.40 10.81 -7.55
C ASP A 118 -9.10 9.47 -7.33
N ALA A 119 -8.56 8.68 -6.43
CA ALA A 119 -9.11 7.40 -6.03
C ALA A 119 -10.46 7.58 -5.33
N SER A 120 -11.36 6.63 -5.51
CA SER A 120 -12.54 6.54 -4.63
C SER A 120 -12.12 6.30 -3.18
N LEU A 121 -13.01 6.55 -2.23
CA LEU A 121 -12.72 6.26 -0.82
C LEU A 121 -12.35 4.78 -0.61
N ALA A 122 -13.00 3.86 -1.32
CA ALA A 122 -12.71 2.44 -1.26
C ALA A 122 -11.31 2.12 -1.81
N ASP A 123 -10.94 2.69 -2.96
CA ASP A 123 -9.60 2.51 -3.55
C ASP A 123 -8.51 3.13 -2.68
N PHE A 124 -8.77 4.31 -2.10
CA PHE A 124 -7.85 4.96 -1.17
C PHE A 124 -7.60 4.07 0.06
N ILE A 125 -8.66 3.56 0.70
CA ILE A 125 -8.56 2.67 1.84
C ILE A 125 -7.81 1.37 1.45
N SER A 126 -8.13 0.77 0.30
CA SER A 126 -7.44 -0.44 -0.20
C SER A 126 -5.96 -0.17 -0.45
N THR A 127 -5.62 0.97 -1.05
CA THR A 127 -4.24 1.38 -1.31
C THR A 127 -3.46 1.63 -0.02
N MET A 128 -4.09 2.21 0.99
CA MET A 128 -3.50 2.37 2.33
C MET A 128 -3.16 1.03 2.98
N HIS A 129 -3.98 0.00 2.73
CA HIS A 129 -3.74 -1.35 3.24
C HIS A 129 -2.61 -2.07 2.48
N THR A 130 -2.63 -1.99 1.14
CA THR A 130 -1.70 -2.74 0.28
C THR A 130 -0.49 -1.94 -0.17
N GLY A 131 -0.51 -0.62 0.05
CA GLY A 131 0.48 0.32 -0.47
C GLY A 131 1.90 0.01 0.01
N HIS A 132 2.77 -0.27 -0.95
CA HIS A 132 4.19 -0.51 -0.72
C HIS A 132 4.93 0.83 -0.74
N SER A 133 5.05 1.46 0.41
CA SER A 133 5.74 2.74 0.59
C SER A 133 7.26 2.71 0.37
N HIS A 134 7.80 1.54 -0.01
CA HIS A 134 9.25 1.36 -0.23
C HIS A 134 9.67 1.43 -1.71
N ARG A 135 8.73 1.60 -2.64
CA ARG A 135 9.06 1.73 -4.07
C ARG A 135 9.37 3.19 -4.43
N GLY A 136 10.56 3.43 -4.93
CA GLY A 136 11.02 4.77 -5.30
C GLY A 136 11.63 5.56 -4.12
N GLN A 137 11.51 6.88 -4.16
CA GLN A 137 11.88 7.79 -3.05
C GLN A 137 10.61 8.44 -2.50
N PRO A 138 9.85 7.72 -1.66
CA PRO A 138 8.59 8.23 -1.14
C PRO A 138 8.84 9.42 -0.20
N GLU A 139 7.90 10.32 -0.19
CA GLU A 139 7.83 11.41 0.77
C GLU A 139 7.90 10.89 2.22
N LEU A 140 8.41 11.72 3.14
CA LEU A 140 8.60 11.34 4.54
C LEU A 140 7.34 10.73 5.18
N VAL A 141 6.17 11.32 4.91
CA VAL A 141 4.88 10.84 5.45
C VAL A 141 4.58 9.41 4.97
N SER A 142 4.77 9.14 3.68
CA SER A 142 4.57 7.81 3.10
C SER A 142 5.55 6.78 3.67
N ARG A 143 6.80 7.17 3.92
CA ARG A 143 7.81 6.29 4.56
C ARG A 143 7.43 5.99 6.01
N LEU A 144 7.02 6.99 6.78
CA LEU A 144 6.60 6.78 8.16
C LEU A 144 5.38 5.87 8.26
N TRP A 145 4.41 6.04 7.35
CA TRP A 145 3.26 5.15 7.23
C TRP A 145 3.70 3.71 6.92
N GLY A 146 4.64 3.53 6.00
CA GLY A 146 5.19 2.20 5.67
C GLY A 146 5.86 1.52 6.86
N TYR A 147 6.73 2.22 7.57
CA TYR A 147 7.35 1.69 8.78
C TYR A 147 6.34 1.35 9.87
N TYR A 148 5.31 2.19 10.05
CA TYR A 148 4.23 1.92 10.99
C TYR A 148 3.47 0.63 10.61
N ASN A 149 3.13 0.44 9.33
CA ASN A 149 2.47 -0.76 8.84
C ASN A 149 3.34 -2.00 9.02
N GLU A 150 4.63 -1.93 8.68
CA GLU A 150 5.57 -3.03 8.86
C GLU A 150 5.70 -3.41 10.35
N PHE A 151 5.91 -2.44 11.22
CA PHE A 151 5.95 -2.67 12.66
C PHE A 151 4.64 -3.28 13.16
N SER A 152 3.49 -2.77 12.72
CA SER A 152 2.17 -3.29 13.11
C SER A 152 1.95 -4.74 12.67
N THR A 153 2.49 -5.12 11.50
CA THR A 153 2.46 -6.50 11.03
C THR A 153 3.26 -7.42 11.95
N TRP A 154 4.48 -7.03 12.33
CA TRP A 154 5.28 -7.80 13.28
C TRP A 154 4.65 -7.86 14.66
N ALA A 155 4.06 -6.76 15.13
CA ALA A 155 3.34 -6.72 16.39
C ALA A 155 2.10 -7.65 16.36
N PHE A 156 1.40 -7.75 15.22
CA PHE A 156 0.31 -8.70 15.04
C PHE A 156 0.79 -10.15 15.17
N PHE A 157 1.86 -10.54 14.48
CA PHE A 157 2.46 -11.89 14.64
C PHE A 157 2.83 -12.16 16.08
N PHE A 158 3.47 -11.20 16.74
CA PHE A 158 3.80 -11.32 18.16
C PHE A 158 2.54 -11.51 19.03
N MET A 159 1.46 -10.76 18.77
CA MET A 159 0.20 -10.90 19.51
C MET A 159 -0.42 -12.30 19.32
N VAL A 160 -0.40 -12.83 18.11
CA VAL A 160 -0.90 -14.20 17.85
C VAL A 160 -0.12 -15.24 18.65
N ILE A 161 1.21 -15.20 18.58
CA ILE A 161 2.09 -16.14 19.29
C ILE A 161 1.97 -15.98 20.80
N SER A 162 2.00 -14.75 21.30
CA SER A 162 1.91 -14.47 22.73
C SER A 162 0.51 -14.77 23.30
N GLY A 163 -0.55 -14.54 22.49
CA GLY A 163 -1.91 -14.93 22.83
C GLY A 163 -2.06 -16.44 22.97
N LEU A 164 -1.52 -17.20 22.02
CA LEU A 164 -1.47 -18.66 22.08
C LEU A 164 -0.70 -19.15 23.30
N TYR A 165 0.47 -18.57 23.60
CA TYR A 165 1.25 -18.88 24.78
C TYR A 165 0.45 -18.63 26.08
N MET A 166 -0.20 -17.47 26.19
CA MET A 166 -1.00 -17.13 27.37
C MET A 166 -2.20 -18.06 27.54
N TRP A 167 -2.84 -18.44 26.43
CA TRP A 167 -3.94 -19.40 26.46
C TRP A 167 -3.48 -20.78 26.94
N LEU A 168 -2.39 -21.31 26.38
CA LEU A 168 -1.81 -22.59 26.79
C LEU A 168 -1.35 -22.58 28.27
N ALA A 169 -0.83 -21.44 28.76
CA ALA A 169 -0.39 -21.29 30.13
C ALA A 169 -1.54 -21.20 31.17
N THR A 170 -2.75 -20.82 30.71
CA THR A 170 -3.87 -20.57 31.64
C THR A 170 -5.04 -21.53 31.47
N ARG A 171 -5.33 -21.98 30.27
CA ARG A 171 -6.52 -22.80 29.95
C ARG A 171 -6.27 -23.88 28.89
N PRO A 172 -5.30 -24.79 29.07
CA PRO A 172 -4.96 -25.79 28.04
C PRO A 172 -6.06 -26.83 27.80
N THR A 173 -7.07 -26.93 28.69
CA THR A 173 -8.09 -27.99 28.68
C THR A 173 -9.37 -27.62 27.94
N MET A 174 -9.46 -26.45 27.30
CA MET A 174 -10.64 -26.06 26.52
C MET A 174 -10.70 -26.84 25.21
N ARG A 175 -11.32 -28.05 25.24
CA ARG A 175 -11.44 -28.95 24.07
C ARG A 175 -12.08 -28.26 22.86
N TRP A 176 -13.10 -27.46 23.06
CA TRP A 176 -13.78 -26.73 21.96
C TRP A 176 -12.86 -25.70 21.28
N ALA A 177 -12.01 -25.00 22.04
CA ALA A 177 -11.04 -24.07 21.45
C ALA A 177 -10.00 -24.80 20.60
N LEU A 178 -9.52 -25.98 21.06
CA LEU A 178 -8.59 -26.80 20.28
C LEU A 178 -9.24 -27.34 19.01
N LEU A 179 -10.48 -27.82 19.09
CA LEU A 179 -11.24 -28.29 17.91
C LEU A 179 -11.47 -27.15 16.90
N LEU A 180 -11.85 -25.97 17.35
CA LEU A 180 -12.06 -24.82 16.49
C LEU A 180 -10.74 -24.39 15.81
N ALA A 181 -9.65 -24.27 16.59
CA ALA A 181 -8.35 -23.92 16.03
C ALA A 181 -7.84 -24.97 15.03
N GLY A 182 -8.02 -26.24 15.32
CA GLY A 182 -7.67 -27.33 14.40
C GLY A 182 -8.52 -27.33 13.13
N ALA A 183 -9.83 -27.12 13.24
CA ALA A 183 -10.74 -27.08 12.09
C ALA A 183 -10.43 -25.88 11.19
N THR A 184 -10.25 -24.68 11.74
CA THR A 184 -9.91 -23.49 10.95
C THR A 184 -8.56 -23.63 10.26
N THR A 185 -7.56 -24.18 10.95
CA THR A 185 -6.25 -24.46 10.34
C THR A 185 -6.37 -25.47 9.20
N ALA A 186 -7.11 -26.56 9.38
CA ALA A 186 -7.31 -27.56 8.35
C ALA A 186 -8.01 -26.97 7.11
N VAL A 187 -9.08 -26.19 7.31
CA VAL A 187 -9.79 -25.52 6.20
C VAL A 187 -8.84 -24.58 5.46
N THR A 188 -8.09 -23.74 6.17
CA THR A 188 -7.15 -22.79 5.55
C THR A 188 -6.08 -23.51 4.75
N LEU A 189 -5.47 -24.57 5.28
CA LEU A 189 -4.46 -25.35 4.57
C LEU A 189 -5.05 -26.07 3.35
N THR A 190 -6.25 -26.62 3.46
CA THR A 190 -6.94 -27.26 2.33
C THR A 190 -7.17 -26.25 1.21
N LEU A 191 -7.76 -25.09 1.52
CA LEU A 191 -7.97 -24.02 0.54
C LEU A 191 -6.66 -23.57 -0.10
N TRP A 192 -5.61 -23.39 0.69
CA TRP A 192 -4.32 -22.96 0.17
C TRP A 192 -3.68 -23.98 -0.79
N VAL A 193 -3.81 -25.28 -0.49
CA VAL A 193 -3.30 -26.36 -1.36
C VAL A 193 -4.13 -26.49 -2.63
N THR A 194 -5.45 -26.33 -2.54
CA THR A 194 -6.36 -26.49 -3.70
C THR A 194 -6.37 -25.29 -4.64
N THR A 195 -5.93 -24.11 -4.18
CA THR A 195 -5.85 -22.88 -4.99
C THR A 195 -4.47 -22.66 -5.63
N ARG A 196 -3.51 -23.55 -5.41
CA ARG A 196 -2.20 -23.56 -6.05
C ARG A 196 -2.20 -24.40 -7.33
#